data_609c8fb74d08ab8971f635a19a20fd8a
#
_entry.id   609c8fb74d08ab8971f635a19a20fd8a
#
_cell.length_a   1.000
_cell.length_b   1.000
_cell.length_c   1.000
_cell.angle_alpha   90.00
_cell.angle_beta   90.00
_cell.angle_gamma   90.00
#
_symmetry.space_group_name_H-M   'P 1'
#
loop_
_entity.id
_entity.type
_entity.pdbx_description
1 polymer ?
#
loop_
_entity_poly.entity_id
_entity_poly.type
_entity_poly.pdbx_seq_one_letter_code
_entity_poly.pdbx_strand_id
1 'polypeptide(L)'
;MEQQPLRAGGTVSDVIDRYQTTVYGLALARLGSPADADDVFQEVFLAYFQSGKTFRDEEHRKAWLLRTTMNLCRRVTHSSWRKKTLPLEEEQLPPLPFREPEENQVWQALTSLEESYRLPLYLFYFQELSTQEIAHALSLRPGTVRMRLSRGREQLRALLKGDFDHE
;
A
#
# COMPACT_ATOMS: atom_id res chain seq x y z
N MET A 1 12.06 -25.02 -21.16
CA MET A 1 11.07 -24.40 -21.22
C MET A 1 11.05 -23.18 -20.67
N GLU A 2 10.75 -22.45 -21.34
CA GLU A 2 10.93 -21.24 -21.07
C GLU A 2 10.03 -20.68 -20.21
N GLN A 3 10.51 -20.33 -19.21
CA GLN A 3 9.85 -19.44 -18.52
C GLN A 3 10.10 -18.17 -19.10
N GLN A 4 9.30 -17.83 -19.93
CA GLN A 4 9.18 -16.57 -20.20
C GLN A 4 8.91 -15.95 -18.95
N PRO A 5 9.80 -15.15 -18.61
CA PRO A 5 9.71 -14.55 -17.38
C PRO A 5 8.48 -13.84 -17.45
N LEU A 6 8.19 -13.53 -16.89
CA LEU A 6 7.09 -12.96 -16.50
C LEU A 6 6.62 -11.75 -17.11
N ARG A 7 7.11 -11.46 -18.11
CA ARG A 7 6.38 -11.00 -18.94
C ARG A 7 5.40 -11.88 -18.92
N ALA A 8 5.83 -12.71 -18.79
CA ALA A 8 5.57 -13.79 -18.48
C ALA A 8 4.97 -13.92 -17.20
N GLY A 9 4.49 -13.17 -16.65
CA GLY A 9 3.67 -13.44 -15.59
C GLY A 9 2.44 -14.09 -16.00
N GLY A 10 2.49 -14.77 -17.04
CA GLY A 10 1.31 -15.36 -17.51
C GLY A 10 0.34 -14.33 -18.06
N THR A 11 -0.93 -14.54 -17.81
CA THR A 11 -1.96 -13.65 -18.34
C THR A 11 -2.06 -12.38 -17.51
N VAL A 12 -2.76 -11.39 -18.04
CA VAL A 12 -3.13 -10.16 -17.33
C VAL A 12 -3.77 -10.54 -15.99
N SER A 13 -4.63 -11.54 -16.01
CA SER A 13 -5.33 -12.01 -14.82
C SER A 13 -4.37 -12.51 -13.75
N ASP A 14 -3.32 -13.24 -14.15
CA ASP A 14 -2.35 -13.78 -13.19
C ASP A 14 -1.58 -12.69 -12.47
N VAL A 15 -1.18 -11.66 -13.17
CA VAL A 15 -0.43 -10.54 -12.57
C VAL A 15 -1.33 -9.76 -11.63
N ILE A 16 -2.56 -9.48 -12.02
CA ILE A 16 -3.51 -8.79 -11.17
C ILE A 16 -3.78 -9.62 -9.92
N ASP A 17 -4.06 -10.90 -10.07
CA ASP A 17 -4.34 -11.79 -8.93
C ASP A 17 -3.19 -11.80 -7.93
N ARG A 18 -1.97 -11.80 -8.41
CA ARG A 18 -0.79 -11.85 -7.55
C ARG A 18 -0.53 -10.53 -6.81
N TYR A 19 -0.74 -9.41 -7.49
CA TYR A 19 -0.34 -8.10 -6.96
C TYR A 19 -1.49 -7.16 -6.61
N GLN A 20 -2.73 -7.62 -6.69
CA GLN A 20 -3.88 -6.74 -6.40
C GLN A 20 -3.84 -6.19 -4.97
N THR A 21 -3.50 -7.01 -3.99
CA THR A 21 -3.40 -6.56 -2.61
C THR A 21 -2.24 -5.57 -2.44
N THR A 22 -1.12 -5.83 -3.11
CA THR A 22 0.04 -4.96 -3.05
C THR A 22 -0.30 -3.55 -3.54
N VAL A 23 -0.91 -3.47 -4.70
CA VAL A 23 -1.21 -2.18 -5.33
C VAL A 23 -2.38 -1.49 -4.65
N TYR A 24 -3.50 -2.18 -4.49
CA TYR A 24 -4.70 -1.60 -3.90
C TYR A 24 -4.47 -1.21 -2.44
N GLY A 25 -3.84 -2.10 -1.68
CA GLY A 25 -3.56 -1.84 -0.27
C GLY A 25 -2.65 -0.64 -0.06
N LEU A 26 -1.60 -0.51 -0.88
CA LEU A 26 -0.71 0.64 -0.78
C LEU A 26 -1.45 1.94 -1.15
N ALA A 27 -2.21 1.92 -2.24
CA ALA A 27 -2.97 3.10 -2.64
C ALA A 27 -3.97 3.51 -1.55
N LEU A 28 -4.66 2.55 -0.97
CA LEU A 28 -5.63 2.82 0.09
C LEU A 28 -4.94 3.34 1.35
N ALA A 29 -3.79 2.75 1.74
CA ALA A 29 -3.02 3.21 2.89
C ALA A 29 -2.51 4.64 2.69
N ARG A 30 -2.17 5.00 1.45
CA ARG A 30 -1.64 6.33 1.13
C ARG A 30 -2.74 7.37 0.99
N LEU A 31 -3.83 7.03 0.32
CA LEU A 31 -4.85 8.01 -0.05
C LEU A 31 -6.03 8.08 0.92
N GLY A 32 -6.32 6.98 1.62
CA GLY A 32 -7.44 6.95 2.54
C GLY A 32 -8.81 6.99 1.89
N SER A 33 -8.89 6.86 0.58
CA SER A 33 -10.14 6.94 -0.18
C SER A 33 -10.26 5.72 -1.09
N PRO A 34 -11.29 4.87 -0.91
CA PRO A 34 -11.49 3.73 -1.80
C PRO A 34 -11.66 4.12 -3.27
N ALA A 35 -12.35 5.22 -3.55
CA ALA A 35 -12.55 5.67 -4.92
C ALA A 35 -11.23 6.05 -5.58
N ASP A 36 -10.40 6.81 -4.86
CA ASP A 36 -9.08 7.21 -5.37
C ASP A 36 -8.17 5.99 -5.51
N ALA A 37 -8.24 5.06 -4.55
CA ALA A 37 -7.44 3.83 -4.61
C ALA A 37 -7.83 2.98 -5.82
N ASP A 38 -9.11 2.88 -6.14
CA ASP A 38 -9.58 2.16 -7.34
C ASP A 38 -9.02 2.79 -8.61
N ASP A 39 -9.02 4.11 -8.70
CA ASP A 39 -8.48 4.81 -9.87
C ASP A 39 -6.98 4.57 -10.01
N VAL A 40 -6.23 4.66 -8.92
CA VAL A 40 -4.79 4.38 -8.94
C VAL A 40 -4.53 2.92 -9.31
N PHE A 41 -5.30 2.00 -8.75
CA PHE A 41 -5.18 0.57 -9.05
C PHE A 41 -5.28 0.33 -10.57
N GLN A 42 -6.31 0.89 -11.18
CA GLN A 42 -6.52 0.73 -12.62
C GLN A 42 -5.36 1.33 -13.42
N GLU A 43 -4.92 2.52 -13.05
CA GLU A 43 -3.82 3.19 -13.75
C GLU A 43 -2.50 2.45 -13.61
N VAL A 44 -2.22 1.87 -12.44
CA VAL A 44 -0.99 1.10 -12.23
C VAL A 44 -0.93 -0.10 -13.16
N PHE A 45 -2.00 -0.87 -13.23
CA PHE A 45 -2.00 -2.06 -14.08
C PHE A 45 -2.07 -1.70 -15.56
N LEU A 46 -2.73 -0.62 -15.91
CA LEU A 46 -2.70 -0.13 -17.28
C LEU A 46 -1.27 0.25 -17.68
N ALA A 47 -0.58 1.00 -16.81
CA ALA A 47 0.81 1.38 -17.03
C ALA A 47 1.71 0.14 -17.14
N TYR A 48 1.46 -0.86 -16.30
CA TYR A 48 2.21 -2.11 -16.33
C TYR A 48 2.10 -2.78 -17.70
N PHE A 49 0.89 -2.94 -18.21
CA PHE A 49 0.68 -3.63 -19.47
C PHE A 49 1.15 -2.81 -20.66
N GLN A 50 1.07 -1.50 -20.59
CA GLN A 50 1.54 -0.62 -21.66
C GLN A 50 3.06 -0.48 -21.69
N SER A 51 3.73 -0.70 -20.55
CA SER A 51 5.17 -0.48 -20.47
C SER A 51 5.99 -1.48 -21.28
N GLY A 52 5.48 -2.67 -21.46
CA GLY A 52 6.21 -3.73 -22.14
C GLY A 52 7.49 -4.16 -21.44
N LYS A 53 7.70 -3.73 -20.18
CA LYS A 53 8.93 -4.04 -19.46
C LYS A 53 9.04 -5.50 -19.08
N THR A 54 10.27 -5.99 -19.08
CA THR A 54 10.59 -7.30 -18.52
C THR A 54 11.28 -7.09 -17.17
N PHE A 55 11.07 -8.02 -16.27
CA PHE A 55 11.61 -7.93 -14.92
C PHE A 55 12.55 -9.10 -14.64
N ARG A 56 13.62 -8.83 -13.90
CA ARG A 56 14.62 -9.86 -13.58
C ARG A 56 14.03 -10.95 -12.71
N ASP A 57 13.17 -10.56 -11.76
CA ASP A 57 12.57 -11.47 -10.80
C ASP A 57 11.30 -10.81 -10.24
N GLU A 58 10.62 -11.52 -9.35
CA GLU A 58 9.39 -11.02 -8.74
C GLU A 58 9.65 -9.84 -7.81
N GLU A 59 10.81 -9.79 -7.16
CA GLU A 59 11.14 -8.65 -6.30
C GLU A 59 11.27 -7.37 -7.12
N HIS A 60 11.90 -7.46 -8.29
CA HIS A 60 12.03 -6.32 -9.20
C HIS A 60 10.66 -5.86 -9.68
N ARG A 61 9.79 -6.79 -10.02
CA ARG A 61 8.42 -6.47 -10.45
C ARG A 61 7.64 -5.80 -9.32
N LYS A 62 7.70 -6.35 -8.12
CA LYS A 62 7.03 -5.79 -6.96
C LYS A 62 7.53 -4.37 -6.67
N ALA A 63 8.84 -4.15 -6.72
CA ALA A 63 9.42 -2.83 -6.51
C ALA A 63 8.91 -1.81 -7.53
N TRP A 64 8.81 -2.23 -8.80
CA TRP A 64 8.28 -1.37 -9.85
C TRP A 64 6.82 -1.00 -9.59
N LEU A 65 6.01 -2.00 -9.21
CA LEU A 65 4.59 -1.77 -8.91
C LEU A 65 4.41 -0.84 -7.73
N LEU A 66 5.20 -1.03 -6.66
CA LEU A 66 5.13 -0.16 -5.48
C LEU A 66 5.53 1.27 -5.84
N ARG A 67 6.60 1.44 -6.60
CA ARG A 67 7.06 2.77 -7.01
C ARG A 67 6.04 3.46 -7.91
N THR A 68 5.49 2.74 -8.87
CA THR A 68 4.47 3.28 -9.77
C THR A 68 3.23 3.68 -9.00
N THR A 69 2.81 2.85 -8.04
CA THR A 69 1.66 3.15 -7.19
C THR A 69 1.90 4.43 -6.40
N MET A 70 3.08 4.58 -5.78
CA MET A 70 3.40 5.79 -5.02
C MET A 70 3.43 7.04 -5.90
N ASN A 71 3.99 6.91 -7.11
CA ASN A 71 4.07 8.04 -8.04
C ASN A 71 2.67 8.48 -8.48
N LEU A 72 1.78 7.53 -8.75
CA LEU A 72 0.42 7.86 -9.13
C LEU A 72 -0.37 8.43 -7.96
N CYS A 73 -0.14 7.94 -6.75
CA CYS A 73 -0.76 8.51 -5.55
C CYS A 73 -0.38 9.98 -5.36
N ARG A 74 0.86 10.34 -5.65
CA ARG A 74 1.28 11.74 -5.57
C ARG A 74 0.49 12.64 -6.51
N ARG A 75 0.19 12.16 -7.70
CA ARG A 75 -0.62 12.92 -8.66
C ARG A 75 -2.03 13.12 -8.14
N VAL A 76 -2.61 12.09 -7.55
CA VAL A 76 -3.96 12.16 -7.00
C VAL A 76 -4.01 13.17 -5.85
N THR A 77 -3.03 13.16 -4.94
CA THR A 77 -3.02 14.10 -3.83
C THR A 77 -2.89 15.54 -4.29
N HIS A 78 -2.16 15.79 -5.38
CA HIS A 78 -2.08 17.13 -5.95
C HIS A 78 -3.40 17.57 -6.59
N SER A 79 -4.12 16.65 -7.25
CA SER A 79 -5.37 16.99 -7.89
C SER A 79 -6.55 16.99 -6.92
N SER A 80 -6.51 16.17 -5.89
CA SER A 80 -7.58 16.07 -4.90
C SER A 80 -7.64 17.28 -3.99
N TRP A 81 -6.61 18.12 -3.98
CA TRP A 81 -6.64 19.37 -3.26
C TRP A 81 -7.83 20.22 -3.69
N ARG A 82 -8.23 20.12 -4.95
CA ARG A 82 -9.39 20.83 -5.48
C ARG A 82 -10.71 20.21 -5.08
N LYS A 83 -10.70 18.94 -4.63
CA LYS A 83 -11.92 18.23 -4.26
C LYS A 83 -12.17 18.22 -2.75
N LYS A 84 -11.21 18.74 -1.98
CA LYS A 84 -11.33 18.74 -0.52
C LYS A 84 -12.29 19.76 0.06
N THR A 85 -13.19 20.28 -0.74
CA THR A 85 -14.22 21.16 -0.24
C THR A 85 -15.49 20.42 0.23
N LEU A 86 -15.49 19.09 0.11
CA LEU A 86 -16.58 18.28 0.66
C LEU A 86 -16.10 17.68 1.97
N PRO A 87 -16.83 17.88 3.07
CA PRO A 87 -16.44 17.22 4.31
C PRO A 87 -16.56 15.73 4.09
N LEU A 88 -15.41 15.07 4.13
CA LEU A 88 -15.42 13.64 4.18
C LEU A 88 -15.94 13.28 5.55
N GLU A 89 -17.11 12.67 5.58
CA GLU A 89 -17.51 12.02 6.80
C GLU A 89 -16.42 11.03 7.17
N GLU A 90 -16.11 10.97 8.46
CA GLU A 90 -15.11 10.04 8.93
C GLU A 90 -15.63 8.63 8.77
N GLU A 91 -15.67 8.15 7.54
CA GLU A 91 -16.01 6.77 7.30
C GLU A 91 -14.74 5.97 7.51
N GLN A 92 -14.85 4.95 8.34
CA GLN A 92 -13.78 4.00 8.51
C GLN A 92 -13.50 3.37 7.15
N LEU A 93 -12.21 3.24 6.82
CA LEU A 93 -11.85 2.57 5.58
C LEU A 93 -12.35 1.13 5.62
N PRO A 94 -12.87 0.62 4.49
CA PRO A 94 -13.35 -0.75 4.48
C PRO A 94 -12.22 -1.74 4.71
N PRO A 95 -12.52 -2.96 5.16
CA PRO A 95 -11.50 -4.00 5.27
C PRO A 95 -10.84 -4.24 3.93
N LEU A 96 -9.60 -4.70 3.96
CA LEU A 96 -8.93 -5.10 2.72
C LEU A 96 -9.61 -6.36 2.18
N PRO A 97 -10.13 -6.31 0.95
CA PRO A 97 -10.99 -7.39 0.45
C PRO A 97 -10.27 -8.71 0.19
N PHE A 98 -8.94 -8.71 0.25
CA PHE A 98 -8.16 -9.89 -0.10
C PHE A 98 -7.37 -10.44 1.08
N ARG A 99 -7.76 -10.08 2.32
CA ARG A 99 -6.99 -10.44 3.52
C ARG A 99 -7.87 -11.15 4.55
N GLU A 100 -7.20 -11.90 5.42
CA GLU A 100 -7.85 -12.61 6.50
C GLU A 100 -8.40 -11.65 7.56
N PRO A 101 -9.39 -12.06 8.35
CA PRO A 101 -10.00 -11.17 9.36
C PRO A 101 -9.01 -10.58 10.35
N GLU A 102 -8.01 -11.34 10.80
CA GLU A 102 -7.01 -10.83 11.74
C GLU A 102 -6.16 -9.73 11.10
N GLU A 103 -5.80 -9.92 9.85
CA GLU A 103 -5.06 -8.90 9.11
C GLU A 103 -5.90 -7.63 8.94
N ASN A 104 -7.21 -7.80 8.78
CA ASN A 104 -8.11 -6.67 8.67
C ASN A 104 -8.26 -5.90 9.98
N GLN A 105 -8.14 -6.56 11.14
CA GLN A 105 -8.13 -5.87 12.43
C GLN A 105 -6.90 -4.96 12.55
N VAL A 106 -5.73 -5.48 12.17
CA VAL A 106 -4.51 -4.69 12.14
C VAL A 106 -4.65 -3.54 11.15
N TRP A 107 -5.21 -3.81 9.99
CA TRP A 107 -5.46 -2.79 8.97
C TRP A 107 -6.35 -1.68 9.52
N GLN A 108 -7.45 -2.00 10.19
CA GLN A 108 -8.34 -0.99 10.77
C GLN A 108 -7.62 -0.14 11.81
N ALA A 109 -6.79 -0.74 12.64
CA ALA A 109 -5.99 0.00 13.60
C ALA A 109 -4.99 0.92 12.89
N LEU A 110 -4.36 0.43 11.83
CA LEU A 110 -3.42 1.23 11.03
C LEU A 110 -4.09 2.46 10.42
N THR A 111 -5.33 2.32 9.98
CA THR A 111 -6.03 3.44 9.34
C THR A 111 -6.33 4.59 10.30
N SER A 112 -6.24 4.33 11.62
CA SER A 112 -6.40 5.37 12.63
C SER A 112 -5.15 6.19 12.85
N LEU A 113 -4.02 5.73 12.33
CA LEU A 113 -2.74 6.43 12.52
C LEU A 113 -2.53 7.49 11.44
N GLU A 114 -1.69 8.46 11.77
CA GLU A 114 -1.26 9.43 10.77
C GLU A 114 -0.51 8.72 9.66
N GLU A 115 -0.60 9.25 8.46
CA GLU A 115 0.05 8.69 7.29
C GLU A 115 1.53 8.42 7.49
N SER A 116 2.24 9.32 8.18
CA SER A 116 3.67 9.16 8.43
C SER A 116 4.03 7.89 9.20
N TYR A 117 3.11 7.38 10.01
CA TYR A 117 3.29 6.12 10.73
C TYR A 117 2.60 4.96 9.99
N ARG A 118 1.45 5.21 9.41
CA ARG A 118 0.66 4.20 8.72
C ARG A 118 1.41 3.59 7.54
N LEU A 119 2.01 4.40 6.68
CA LEU A 119 2.69 3.91 5.49
C LEU A 119 3.89 3.02 5.80
N PRO A 120 4.83 3.43 6.65
CA PRO A 120 5.93 2.54 6.98
C PRO A 120 5.47 1.23 7.61
N LEU A 121 4.48 1.27 8.50
CA LEU A 121 3.95 0.05 9.11
C LEU A 121 3.26 -0.84 8.10
N TYR A 122 2.50 -0.25 7.19
CA TYR A 122 1.86 -1.01 6.13
C TYR A 122 2.90 -1.73 5.27
N LEU A 123 3.92 -1.02 4.84
CA LEU A 123 4.97 -1.61 4.01
C LEU A 123 5.75 -2.69 4.74
N PHE A 124 5.96 -2.52 6.04
CA PHE A 124 6.70 -3.49 6.84
C PHE A 124 5.87 -4.76 7.09
N TYR A 125 4.63 -4.62 7.55
CA TYR A 125 3.84 -5.77 7.97
C TYR A 125 3.05 -6.43 6.84
N PHE A 126 2.57 -5.66 5.90
CA PHE A 126 1.73 -6.22 4.82
C PHE A 126 2.53 -6.53 3.56
N GLN A 127 3.58 -5.78 3.31
CA GLN A 127 4.40 -5.99 2.11
C GLN A 127 5.76 -6.60 2.42
N GLU A 128 6.04 -6.82 3.69
CA GLU A 128 7.28 -7.48 4.15
C GLU A 128 8.57 -6.81 3.65
N LEU A 129 8.53 -5.50 3.55
CA LEU A 129 9.72 -4.75 3.13
C LEU A 129 10.67 -4.53 4.31
N SER A 130 11.96 -4.54 4.01
CA SER A 130 12.97 -4.18 5.00
C SER A 130 12.96 -2.68 5.26
N THR A 131 13.59 -2.25 6.34
CA THR A 131 13.73 -0.83 6.65
C THR A 131 14.38 -0.05 5.51
N GLN A 132 15.38 -0.63 4.86
CA GLN A 132 16.06 0.00 3.73
C GLN A 132 15.16 0.10 2.51
N GLU A 133 14.37 -0.93 2.24
CA GLU A 133 13.43 -0.92 1.14
C GLU A 133 12.33 0.11 1.35
N ILE A 134 11.84 0.23 2.58
CA ILE A 134 10.84 1.25 2.94
C ILE A 134 11.42 2.64 2.76
N ALA A 135 12.67 2.84 3.24
CA ALA A 135 13.35 4.13 3.10
C ALA A 135 13.46 4.54 1.63
N HIS A 136 13.82 3.58 0.78
CA HIS A 136 13.91 3.84 -0.65
C HIS A 136 12.54 4.14 -1.27
N ALA A 137 11.52 3.35 -0.92
CA ALA A 137 10.17 3.54 -1.45
C ALA A 137 9.56 4.88 -1.06
N LEU A 138 9.82 5.33 0.16
CA LEU A 138 9.24 6.57 0.69
C LEU A 138 10.18 7.78 0.58
N SER A 139 11.36 7.59 0.02
CA SER A 139 12.40 8.65 -0.07
C SER A 139 12.75 9.23 1.29
N LEU A 140 12.93 8.35 2.27
CA LEU A 140 13.29 8.70 3.64
C LEU A 140 14.64 8.09 3.99
N ARG A 141 15.26 8.62 5.05
CA ARG A 141 16.46 8.02 5.61
C ARG A 141 16.09 6.79 6.42
N PRO A 142 16.92 5.73 6.42
CA PRO A 142 16.61 4.53 7.20
C PRO A 142 16.38 4.80 8.69
N GLY A 143 17.11 5.74 9.28
CA GLY A 143 16.89 6.12 10.68
C GLY A 143 15.52 6.71 10.92
N THR A 144 15.02 7.51 9.98
CA THR A 144 13.66 8.06 10.05
C THR A 144 12.63 6.94 9.99
N VAL A 145 12.84 5.97 9.12
CA VAL A 145 11.94 4.81 9.00
C VAL A 145 11.90 4.04 10.32
N ARG A 146 13.07 3.75 10.90
CA ARG A 146 13.14 3.02 12.18
C ARG A 146 12.40 3.76 13.29
N MET A 147 12.57 5.08 13.35
CA MET A 147 11.86 5.90 14.33
C MET A 147 10.35 5.83 14.13
N ARG A 148 9.90 5.96 12.89
CA ARG A 148 8.47 5.91 12.57
C ARG A 148 7.87 4.53 12.84
N LEU A 149 8.61 3.47 12.53
CA LEU A 149 8.16 2.13 12.85
C LEU A 149 8.03 1.93 14.37
N SER A 150 9.02 2.41 15.13
CA SER A 150 9.00 2.27 16.58
C SER A 150 7.83 3.02 17.21
N ARG A 151 7.68 4.29 16.87
CA ARG A 151 6.58 5.11 17.40
C ARG A 151 5.21 4.62 16.93
N GLY A 152 5.14 4.25 15.66
CA GLY A 152 3.90 3.72 15.10
C GLY A 152 3.49 2.42 15.75
N ARG A 153 4.45 1.54 16.06
CA ARG A 153 4.15 0.28 16.78
C ARG A 153 3.59 0.54 18.17
N GLU A 154 4.12 1.54 18.88
CA GLU A 154 3.59 1.89 20.20
C GLU A 154 2.13 2.33 20.09
N GLN A 155 1.82 3.19 19.13
CA GLN A 155 0.44 3.64 18.92
C GLN A 155 -0.47 2.50 18.50
N LEU A 156 0.02 1.65 17.59
CA LEU A 156 -0.74 0.51 17.10
C LEU A 156 -1.04 -0.47 18.23
N ARG A 157 -0.03 -0.73 19.07
CA ARG A 157 -0.17 -1.63 20.23
C ARG A 157 -1.22 -1.11 21.21
N ALA A 158 -1.23 0.20 21.45
CA ALA A 158 -2.23 0.82 22.32
C ALA A 158 -3.65 0.66 21.77
N LEU A 159 -3.81 0.84 20.45
CA LEU A 159 -5.12 0.66 19.80
C LEU A 159 -5.60 -0.78 19.88
N LEU A 160 -4.71 -1.74 19.61
CA LEU A 160 -5.06 -3.16 19.66
C LEU A 160 -5.35 -3.63 21.09
N LYS A 161 -4.66 -3.09 22.10
CA LYS A 161 -4.96 -3.42 23.49
C LYS A 161 -6.31 -2.87 23.92
N GLY A 162 -6.65 -1.66 23.49
CA GLY A 162 -7.96 -1.08 23.77
C GLY A 162 -9.10 -1.93 23.29
N ASP A 163 -8.93 -2.55 22.12
CA ASP A 163 -9.94 -3.42 21.53
C ASP A 163 -10.07 -4.75 22.29
N PHE A 164 -8.99 -5.22 22.90
CA PHE A 164 -9.04 -6.44 23.69
C PHE A 164 -9.54 -6.22 25.14
N ASP A 165 -9.33 -5.02 25.67
CA ASP A 165 -9.75 -4.72 27.04
C ASP A 165 -11.24 -4.39 27.16
N HIS A 166 -11.93 -4.26 26.05
CA HIS A 166 -13.36 -3.96 26.04
C HIS A 166 -14.26 -5.19 25.81
N GLU A 167 -13.67 -6.36 25.77
CA GLU A 167 -14.48 -7.58 25.73
C GLU A 167 -14.77 -8.08 27.15
#